data_0b3a07cec96bfb9bb2802fe3a0174481
#
_entry.id   0b3a07cec96bfb9bb2802fe3a0174481
#
_cell.length_a   1.000
_cell.length_b   1.000
_cell.length_c   1.000
_cell.angle_alpha   90.00
_cell.angle_beta   90.00
_cell.angle_gamma   90.00
#
_symmetry.space_group_name_H-M   'P 1'
#
loop_
_entity.id
_entity.type
_entity.pdbx_description
1 polymer ?
#
loop_
_entity_poly.entity_id
_entity_poly.type
_entity_poly.pdbx_seq_one_letter_code
_entity_poly.pdbx_strand_id
1 'polypeptide(L)'
;MGSNVSISAGVKILSTTLDYNKFDGTHTFEKVKIGNRVHIGANAVILPGVTIGDDIVIGAGAVVSKDLPSGCIYVGIPAKPLKKLRQL
;
A
#
# COMPACT_ATOMS: atom_id res chain seq x y z
N MET A 1 4.33 -9.00 -6.45
CA MET A 1 5.00 -7.70 -6.59
C MET A 1 5.46 -7.56 -8.02
N GLY A 2 5.23 -6.42 -8.63
CA GLY A 2 5.61 -6.19 -10.03
C GLY A 2 7.07 -5.82 -10.22
N SER A 3 7.39 -5.31 -11.41
CA SER A 3 8.72 -4.84 -11.77
C SER A 3 8.96 -3.40 -11.33
N ASN A 4 10.22 -3.06 -11.05
CA ASN A 4 10.61 -1.69 -10.68
C ASN A 4 9.87 -1.16 -9.45
N VAL A 5 9.76 -1.96 -8.43
CA VAL A 5 9.20 -1.56 -7.15
C VAL A 5 10.33 -1.14 -6.23
N SER A 6 10.27 0.11 -5.75
CA SER A 6 11.22 0.66 -4.78
C SER A 6 10.55 0.76 -3.42
N ILE A 7 11.14 0.12 -2.42
CA ILE A 7 10.62 0.12 -1.06
C ILE A 7 11.68 0.73 -0.15
N SER A 8 11.36 1.86 0.45
CA SER A 8 12.27 2.57 1.34
C SER A 8 12.33 1.93 2.73
N ALA A 9 13.23 2.43 3.57
CA ALA A 9 13.44 1.87 4.90
C ALA A 9 12.20 2.00 5.79
N GLY A 10 11.94 0.99 6.61
CA GLY A 10 10.86 1.03 7.60
C GLY A 10 9.47 0.77 7.05
N VAL A 11 9.33 0.45 5.77
CA VAL A 11 8.03 0.13 5.18
C VAL A 11 7.52 -1.18 5.76
N LYS A 12 6.25 -1.19 6.12
CA LYS A 12 5.56 -2.38 6.61
C LYS A 12 4.45 -2.77 5.65
N ILE A 13 4.53 -3.99 5.14
CA ILE A 13 3.50 -4.56 4.28
C ILE A 13 2.86 -5.69 5.06
N LEU A 14 1.61 -5.49 5.48
CA LEU A 14 0.91 -6.40 6.37
C LEU A 14 0.01 -7.33 5.57
N SER A 15 0.11 -8.61 5.83
CA SER A 15 -0.69 -9.62 5.13
C SER A 15 -1.69 -10.35 6.02
N THR A 16 -1.72 -10.05 7.32
CA THR A 16 -2.64 -10.69 8.25
C THR A 16 -3.40 -9.66 9.06
N THR A 17 -4.63 -9.97 9.39
CA THR A 17 -5.44 -9.17 10.29
C THR A 17 -6.21 -10.09 11.25
N LEU A 18 -6.58 -9.56 12.42
CA LEU A 18 -7.39 -10.29 13.37
C LEU A 18 -8.80 -10.50 12.82
N ASP A 19 -9.33 -11.72 12.96
CA ASP A 19 -10.70 -12.01 12.58
C ASP A 19 -11.64 -11.59 13.70
N TYR A 20 -12.18 -10.40 13.60
CA TYR A 20 -13.07 -9.84 14.62
C TYR A 20 -14.40 -10.57 14.75
N ASN A 21 -14.79 -11.39 13.78
CA ASN A 21 -16.03 -12.15 13.84
C ASN A 21 -15.91 -13.35 14.75
N LYS A 22 -14.72 -13.83 15.01
CA LYS A 22 -14.50 -15.03 15.83
C LYS A 22 -14.13 -14.74 17.27
N PHE A 23 -13.52 -13.61 17.54
CA PHE A 23 -13.10 -13.18 18.90
C PHE A 23 -12.25 -14.20 19.66
N ASP A 24 -11.56 -15.07 18.95
CA ASP A 24 -10.75 -16.13 19.55
C ASP A 24 -9.25 -15.98 19.24
N GLY A 25 -8.85 -14.83 18.71
CA GLY A 25 -7.48 -14.60 18.32
C GLY A 25 -7.12 -15.15 16.94
N THR A 26 -8.09 -15.64 16.19
CA THR A 26 -7.86 -16.13 14.84
C THR A 26 -7.49 -15.00 13.90
N HIS A 27 -6.46 -15.22 13.08
CA HIS A 27 -6.02 -14.27 12.07
C HIS A 27 -6.41 -14.77 10.69
N THR A 28 -6.81 -13.83 9.82
CA THR A 28 -7.04 -14.12 8.41
C THR A 28 -5.87 -13.58 7.59
N PHE A 29 -5.57 -14.25 6.47
CA PHE A 29 -4.58 -13.80 5.52
C PHE A 29 -5.26 -13.06 4.37
N GLU A 30 -4.78 -11.86 4.08
CA GLU A 30 -5.22 -11.07 2.94
C GLU A 30 -3.98 -10.58 2.21
N LYS A 31 -3.80 -11.05 1.00
CA LYS A 31 -2.61 -10.73 0.22
C LYS A 31 -2.60 -9.27 -0.21
N VAL A 32 -1.44 -8.65 -0.13
CA VAL A 32 -1.19 -7.34 -0.74
C VAL A 32 -0.64 -7.58 -2.14
N LYS A 33 -1.23 -6.90 -3.12
CA LYS A 33 -0.76 -6.94 -4.51
C LYS A 33 -0.17 -5.58 -4.86
N ILE A 34 1.01 -5.58 -5.42
CA ILE A 34 1.73 -4.36 -5.82
C ILE A 34 2.06 -4.48 -7.30
N GLY A 35 1.64 -3.49 -8.08
CA GLY A 35 1.87 -3.45 -9.52
C GLY A 35 3.30 -3.07 -9.89
N ASN A 36 3.47 -2.53 -11.10
CA ASN A 36 4.77 -2.16 -11.65
C ASN A 36 5.07 -0.69 -11.42
N ARG A 37 6.34 -0.34 -11.31
CA ARG A 37 6.80 1.05 -11.16
C ARG A 37 6.13 1.75 -9.98
N VAL A 38 6.24 1.12 -8.82
CA VAL A 38 5.69 1.63 -7.55
C VAL A 38 6.85 2.05 -6.65
N HIS A 39 6.77 3.26 -6.10
CA HIS A 39 7.70 3.75 -5.09
C HIS A 39 6.97 3.89 -3.76
N ILE A 40 7.47 3.25 -2.73
CA ILE A 40 6.89 3.29 -1.38
C ILE A 40 7.87 4.02 -0.47
N GLY A 41 7.45 5.19 0.01
CA GLY A 41 8.26 6.04 0.85
C GLY A 41 8.52 5.46 2.24
N ALA A 42 9.51 6.01 2.94
CA ALA A 42 9.95 5.48 4.23
C ALA A 42 8.82 5.44 5.27
N ASN A 43 8.79 4.37 6.05
CA ASN A 43 7.84 4.15 7.14
C ASN A 43 6.37 4.10 6.71
N ALA A 44 6.08 3.95 5.44
CA ALA A 44 4.71 3.72 4.99
C ALA A 44 4.22 2.36 5.48
N VAL A 45 2.91 2.27 5.70
CA VAL A 45 2.25 1.04 6.14
C VAL A 45 1.19 0.66 5.13
N ILE A 46 1.23 -0.56 4.63
CA ILE A 46 0.25 -1.08 3.70
C ILE A 46 -0.54 -2.17 4.40
N LEU A 47 -1.84 -1.94 4.53
CA LEU A 47 -2.72 -2.85 5.27
C LEU A 47 -3.06 -4.09 4.46
N PRO A 48 -3.50 -5.18 5.13
CA PRO A 48 -3.82 -6.43 4.46
C PRO A 48 -4.91 -6.27 3.40
N GLY A 49 -4.79 -7.02 2.31
CA GLY A 49 -5.80 -7.07 1.26
C GLY A 49 -5.76 -5.92 0.26
N VAL A 50 -4.84 -4.96 0.42
CA VAL A 50 -4.75 -3.80 -0.47
C VAL A 50 -4.14 -4.20 -1.81
N THR A 51 -4.71 -3.67 -2.89
CA THR A 51 -4.15 -3.76 -4.24
C THR A 51 -3.63 -2.40 -4.66
N ILE A 52 -2.35 -2.33 -4.97
CA ILE A 52 -1.68 -1.13 -5.46
C ILE A 52 -1.44 -1.32 -6.96
N GLY A 53 -1.98 -0.41 -7.77
CA GLY A 53 -1.84 -0.46 -9.22
C GLY A 53 -0.43 -0.09 -9.68
N ASP A 54 -0.32 0.27 -10.96
CA ASP A 54 0.96 0.64 -11.57
C ASP A 54 1.22 2.13 -11.47
N ASP A 55 2.48 2.53 -11.57
CA ASP A 55 2.86 3.96 -11.64
C ASP A 55 2.34 4.74 -10.43
N ILE A 56 2.68 4.31 -9.24
CA ILE A 56 2.23 4.90 -7.99
C ILE A 56 3.43 5.33 -7.15
N VAL A 57 3.33 6.50 -6.53
CA VAL A 57 4.24 6.95 -5.48
C VAL A 57 3.45 7.05 -4.18
N ILE A 58 3.92 6.39 -3.15
CA ILE A 58 3.36 6.48 -1.81
C ILE A 58 4.32 7.29 -0.96
N GLY A 59 3.81 8.40 -0.39
CA GLY A 59 4.63 9.28 0.42
C GLY A 59 5.10 8.65 1.73
N ALA A 60 6.17 9.20 2.30
CA ALA A 60 6.70 8.73 3.56
C ALA A 60 5.66 8.84 4.68
N GLY A 61 5.56 7.82 5.51
CA GLY A 61 4.62 7.78 6.63
C GLY A 61 3.16 7.58 6.27
N ALA A 62 2.83 7.37 4.99
CA ALA A 62 1.44 7.15 4.60
C ALA A 62 0.94 5.79 5.08
N VAL A 63 -0.36 5.72 5.36
CA VAL A 63 -1.03 4.44 5.70
C VAL A 63 -2.03 4.12 4.61
N VAL A 64 -1.78 3.05 3.86
CA VAL A 64 -2.62 2.62 2.75
C VAL A 64 -3.65 1.63 3.27
N SER A 65 -4.90 2.06 3.35
CA SER A 65 -6.02 1.26 3.87
C SER A 65 -7.02 0.83 2.80
N LYS A 66 -6.87 1.32 1.58
CA LYS A 66 -7.75 1.02 0.45
C LYS A 66 -6.92 0.75 -0.79
N ASP A 67 -7.52 0.10 -1.79
CA ASP A 67 -6.88 -0.10 -3.07
C ASP A 67 -6.53 1.25 -3.72
N LEU A 68 -5.35 1.30 -4.33
CA LEU A 68 -4.84 2.49 -4.99
C LEU A 68 -4.86 2.28 -6.49
N PRO A 69 -5.73 2.99 -7.22
CA PRO A 69 -5.71 2.95 -8.68
C PRO A 69 -4.42 3.56 -9.23
N SER A 70 -4.04 3.13 -10.43
CA SER A 70 -2.78 3.49 -11.05
C SER A 70 -2.64 4.98 -11.34
N GLY A 71 -1.41 5.47 -11.38
CA GLY A 71 -1.07 6.75 -11.96
C GLY A 71 -1.11 7.96 -11.02
N CYS A 72 -1.12 7.76 -9.70
CA CYS A 72 -1.21 8.87 -8.75
C CYS A 72 -0.14 8.82 -7.68
N ILE A 73 0.08 9.97 -7.04
CA ILE A 73 0.87 10.09 -5.81
C ILE A 73 -0.11 10.10 -4.64
N TYR A 74 0.11 9.25 -3.66
CA TYR A 74 -0.73 9.12 -2.47
C TYR A 74 0.04 9.52 -1.23
N VAL A 75 -0.58 10.31 -0.35
CA VAL A 75 0.04 10.77 0.90
C VAL A 75 -0.96 10.73 2.04
N GLY A 76 -0.46 10.68 3.26
CA GLY A 76 -1.25 10.89 4.46
C GLY A 76 -1.77 9.62 5.13
N ILE A 77 -2.56 9.84 6.18
CA ILE A 77 -3.19 8.80 6.99
C ILE A 77 -4.68 9.13 7.13
N PRO A 78 -5.59 8.39 6.46
CA PRO A 78 -5.31 7.39 5.41
C PRO A 78 -4.75 8.02 4.15
N ALA A 79 -4.05 7.22 3.35
CA ALA A 79 -3.45 7.70 2.11
C ALA A 79 -4.52 8.19 1.14
N LYS A 80 -4.32 9.39 0.61
CA LYS A 80 -5.25 10.02 -0.34
C LYS A 80 -4.48 10.50 -1.55
N PRO A 81 -5.13 10.54 -2.73
CA PRO A 81 -4.45 11.02 -3.92
C PRO A 81 -4.08 12.50 -3.78
N LEU A 82 -2.81 12.81 -4.00
CA LEU A 82 -2.31 14.18 -4.00
C LEU A 82 -2.36 14.79 -5.39
N LYS A 83 -1.83 14.07 -6.37
CA LYS A 83 -1.88 14.48 -7.78
C LYS A 83 -1.58 13.29 -8.68
N LYS A 84 -1.93 13.42 -9.96
CA LYS A 84 -1.58 12.40 -10.95
C LYS A 84 -0.11 12.50 -11.32
N LEU A 85 0.50 11.34 -11.55
CA LEU A 85 1.84 11.30 -12.11
C LEU A 85 1.79 11.69 -13.58
N ARG A 86 2.75 12.51 -14.01
CA ARG A 86 2.89 12.81 -15.42
C ARG A 86 3.45 11.60 -16.13
N GLN A 87 2.88 11.31 -17.28
CA GLN A 87 3.51 10.40 -18.22
C GLN A 87 4.43 11.22 -19.13
N LEU A 88 5.65 10.81 -19.16
CA LEU A 88 6.67 11.43 -20.00
C LEU A 88 6.85 10.64 -21.29
#